data_9c4d705af69d207bb50504cd708e0ab9
#
_entry.id   9c4d705af69d207bb50504cd708e0ab9
#
_cell.length_a   1.000
_cell.length_b   1.000
_cell.length_c   1.000
_cell.angle_alpha   90.00
_cell.angle_beta   90.00
_cell.angle_gamma   90.00
#
_symmetry.space_group_name_H-M   'P 1'
#
loop_
_entity.id
_entity.type
_entity.pdbx_description
1 polymer ?
#
loop_
_entity_poly.entity_id
_entity_poly.type
_entity_poly.pdbx_seq_one_letter_code
_entity_poly.pdbx_strand_id
1 'polypeptide(L)'
;MAAKPAILAVDDDAPVLRAVERDVRARYGSDYRVLAAGSGAEALELVREMTRRGDAIALFLVDQRMPVMTGIELLGEALPLQPDAKRVLLTAYADTDVAIRAINDIGLDQYLLKPWDPPEERLYPVVDDLLADWAATFRPAFEGLRLLAGRWAPRGHEIRDFLTRNQVPYTWLDPAEDEGGRVAETIEDGVDPAEPIVILGDGQVLRAPSLRDVAEGVGLSTSATLPFYDLVIVGAGPAGLAAAVYGASEGLKTLLVEREAPGGQAGTTSRIENYLGFPSGLTGADLARRALAQARRLGAEVLSSQEASAIRRADPYRTLVLSDGSELSCQSVVIATGVSYRVLDVPGAAPLLGAGLYYGAATTEAVLYRGSEVGVVGSGNSAGQAAVHLSRFAAKVHLLVRGDGIESTMSAYLVDQIASLDNVELHTGASTRELHGDTHLERASFDTADGVLELPLSAAFVFIGQQPRTAWLDGVVERDDRGFILTGNDLPARLPGSLSRETALLESSLPGVFAAGDVRHRSIKRIASAVGEGAMAVSLIHEYLASL
;
A
#
# COMPACT_ATOMS: atom_id res chain seq x y z
N MET A 1 25.65 0.77 7.94
CA MET A 1 24.57 1.76 8.09
C MET A 1 24.55 2.58 6.81
N ALA A 2 23.42 2.63 6.09
CA ALA A 2 23.27 3.53 4.95
C ALA A 2 23.59 4.97 5.36
N ALA A 3 24.26 5.72 4.49
CA ALA A 3 24.58 7.12 4.77
C ALA A 3 23.28 7.93 4.87
N LYS A 4 23.19 8.86 5.83
CA LYS A 4 22.02 9.75 5.94
C LYS A 4 21.81 10.48 4.62
N PRO A 5 20.57 10.60 4.11
CA PRO A 5 20.27 11.40 2.91
C PRO A 5 20.66 12.86 3.13
N ALA A 6 20.85 13.60 2.04
CA ALA A 6 21.31 14.97 2.12
C ALA A 6 20.22 15.98 1.76
N ILE A 7 20.33 17.17 2.36
CA ILE A 7 19.69 18.42 1.91
C ILE A 7 20.81 19.27 1.34
N LEU A 8 20.70 19.69 0.07
CA LEU A 8 21.69 20.52 -0.60
C LEU A 8 21.16 21.94 -0.77
N ALA A 9 21.81 22.89 -0.09
CA ALA A 9 21.56 24.33 -0.23
C ALA A 9 22.55 24.95 -1.21
N VAL A 10 22.07 25.78 -2.14
CA VAL A 10 22.89 26.41 -3.16
C VAL A 10 22.53 27.88 -3.29
N ASP A 11 23.50 28.78 -3.08
CA ASP A 11 23.32 30.23 -3.18
C ASP A 11 24.68 30.90 -3.38
N ASP A 12 24.82 31.82 -4.31
CA ASP A 12 26.08 32.54 -4.56
C ASP A 12 26.32 33.68 -3.55
N ASP A 13 25.28 34.10 -2.82
CA ASP A 13 25.43 35.04 -1.70
C ASP A 13 25.81 34.26 -0.42
N ALA A 14 27.08 34.30 -0.06
CA ALA A 14 27.60 33.58 1.09
C ALA A 14 26.92 33.89 2.45
N PRO A 15 26.46 35.12 2.77
CA PRO A 15 25.59 35.39 3.91
C PRO A 15 24.26 34.63 3.88
N VAL A 16 23.59 34.60 2.73
CA VAL A 16 22.30 33.87 2.55
C VAL A 16 22.52 32.37 2.67
N LEU A 17 23.52 31.82 1.99
CA LEU A 17 23.88 30.41 2.06
C LEU A 17 24.12 29.93 3.51
N ARG A 18 24.88 30.74 4.30
CA ARG A 18 25.10 30.44 5.72
C ARG A 18 23.81 30.49 6.54
N ALA A 19 22.88 31.38 6.22
CA ALA A 19 21.58 31.46 6.90
C ALA A 19 20.72 30.21 6.62
N VAL A 20 20.57 29.81 5.35
CA VAL A 20 19.89 28.57 4.97
C VAL A 20 20.51 27.37 5.65
N GLU A 21 21.84 27.22 5.55
CA GLU A 21 22.56 26.10 6.13
C GLU A 21 22.35 26.01 7.65
N ARG A 22 22.44 27.12 8.36
CA ARG A 22 22.22 27.20 9.80
C ARG A 22 20.80 26.77 10.17
N ASP A 23 19.81 27.33 9.51
CA ASP A 23 18.40 27.09 9.84
C ASP A 23 18.01 25.63 9.52
N VAL A 24 18.41 25.13 8.35
CA VAL A 24 18.19 23.74 7.95
C VAL A 24 18.94 22.76 8.87
N ARG A 25 20.21 23.04 9.22
CA ARG A 25 20.99 22.18 10.11
C ARG A 25 20.45 22.14 11.53
N ALA A 26 19.93 23.27 12.02
CA ALA A 26 19.36 23.35 13.36
C ALA A 26 18.16 22.43 13.55
N ARG A 27 17.32 22.27 12.51
CA ARG A 27 16.10 21.46 12.58
C ARG A 27 16.30 20.04 12.05
N TYR A 28 17.03 19.86 10.94
CA TYR A 28 17.08 18.58 10.22
C TYR A 28 18.44 17.85 10.33
N GLY A 29 19.45 18.43 10.97
CA GLY A 29 20.80 17.86 11.03
C GLY A 29 20.89 16.52 11.79
N SER A 30 19.86 16.17 12.61
CA SER A 30 19.77 14.85 13.24
C SER A 30 19.50 13.73 12.23
N ASP A 31 18.71 14.00 11.18
CA ASP A 31 18.19 12.99 10.27
C ASP A 31 18.81 13.08 8.87
N TYR A 32 19.27 14.27 8.48
CA TYR A 32 19.82 14.57 7.17
C TYR A 32 21.23 15.18 7.26
N ARG A 33 22.05 14.90 6.25
CA ARG A 33 23.31 15.65 6.03
C ARG A 33 22.97 16.98 5.36
N VAL A 34 23.40 18.09 5.91
CA VAL A 34 23.21 19.40 5.29
C VAL A 34 24.49 19.79 4.55
N LEU A 35 24.39 19.91 3.23
CA LEU A 35 25.45 20.28 2.32
C LEU A 35 25.17 21.69 1.78
N ALA A 36 26.23 22.43 1.49
CA ALA A 36 26.15 23.79 0.95
C ALA A 36 27.12 23.95 -0.23
N ALA A 37 26.69 24.65 -1.27
CA ALA A 37 27.50 25.00 -2.44
C ALA A 37 27.31 26.47 -2.79
N GLY A 38 28.42 27.17 -3.09
CA GLY A 38 28.42 28.57 -3.44
C GLY A 38 28.18 28.84 -4.94
N SER A 39 27.95 27.82 -5.75
CA SER A 39 27.66 27.96 -7.19
C SER A 39 26.97 26.70 -7.73
N GLY A 40 26.30 26.85 -8.90
CA GLY A 40 25.72 25.73 -9.62
C GLY A 40 26.74 24.66 -10.03
N ALA A 41 27.95 25.07 -10.44
CA ALA A 41 29.01 24.14 -10.82
C ALA A 41 29.49 23.27 -9.63
N GLU A 42 29.71 23.89 -8.48
CA GLU A 42 30.10 23.21 -7.25
C GLU A 42 28.98 22.25 -6.81
N ALA A 43 27.72 22.68 -6.89
CA ALA A 43 26.57 21.85 -6.57
C ALA A 43 26.50 20.60 -7.46
N LEU A 44 26.72 20.73 -8.78
CA LEU A 44 26.71 19.58 -9.70
C LEU A 44 27.85 18.60 -9.43
N GLU A 45 29.02 19.08 -9.03
CA GLU A 45 30.12 18.20 -8.63
C GLU A 45 29.73 17.36 -7.39
N LEU A 46 29.12 17.99 -6.38
CA LEU A 46 28.60 17.31 -5.20
C LEU A 46 27.51 16.29 -5.57
N VAL A 47 26.57 16.65 -6.43
CA VAL A 47 25.50 15.76 -6.91
C VAL A 47 26.10 14.53 -7.61
N ARG A 48 27.07 14.72 -8.51
CA ARG A 48 27.76 13.62 -9.22
C ARG A 48 28.54 12.73 -8.27
N GLU A 49 29.21 13.30 -7.27
CA GLU A 49 29.93 12.52 -6.26
C GLU A 49 28.98 11.68 -5.42
N MET A 50 27.87 12.26 -4.96
CA MET A 50 26.85 11.55 -4.19
C MET A 50 26.22 10.43 -5.01
N THR A 51 25.86 10.68 -6.26
CA THR A 51 25.31 9.65 -7.16
C THR A 51 26.29 8.49 -7.37
N ARG A 52 27.61 8.76 -7.53
CA ARG A 52 28.64 7.71 -7.64
C ARG A 52 28.77 6.87 -6.38
N ARG A 53 28.48 7.44 -5.21
CA ARG A 53 28.51 6.72 -3.91
C ARG A 53 27.21 6.00 -3.59
N GLY A 54 26.17 6.16 -4.39
CA GLY A 54 24.82 5.65 -4.07
C GLY A 54 24.12 6.44 -2.97
N ASP A 55 24.63 7.65 -2.62
CA ASP A 55 24.06 8.52 -1.62
C ASP A 55 22.88 9.33 -2.21
N ALA A 56 21.79 9.43 -1.46
CA ALA A 56 20.60 10.16 -1.89
C ALA A 56 20.61 11.62 -1.46
N ILE A 57 20.06 12.47 -2.34
CA ILE A 57 19.66 13.84 -2.00
C ILE A 57 18.14 13.85 -1.81
N ALA A 58 17.68 14.27 -0.64
CA ALA A 58 16.26 14.36 -0.34
C ALA A 58 15.64 15.67 -0.84
N LEU A 59 16.39 16.77 -0.74
CA LEU A 59 15.88 18.10 -1.04
C LEU A 59 17.00 19.02 -1.59
N PHE A 60 16.66 19.75 -2.64
CA PHE A 60 17.40 20.88 -3.15
C PHE A 60 16.75 22.18 -2.69
N LEU A 61 17.53 23.10 -2.11
CA LEU A 61 17.16 24.48 -1.81
C LEU A 61 18.09 25.39 -2.61
N VAL A 62 17.65 25.87 -3.76
CA VAL A 62 18.53 26.50 -4.77
C VAL A 62 18.10 27.92 -5.03
N ASP A 63 19.05 28.86 -4.97
CA ASP A 63 18.80 30.22 -5.45
C ASP A 63 18.55 30.25 -6.97
N GLN A 64 17.57 31.04 -7.38
CA GLN A 64 17.21 31.17 -8.81
C GLN A 64 18.25 31.96 -9.60
N ARG A 65 18.84 33.01 -9.03
CA ARG A 65 19.68 33.96 -9.75
C ARG A 65 21.14 33.82 -9.36
N MET A 66 21.83 32.85 -9.91
CA MET A 66 23.26 32.67 -9.72
C MET A 66 24.03 33.02 -10.98
N PRO A 67 25.29 33.50 -10.86
CA PRO A 67 26.17 33.72 -12.01
C PRO A 67 26.45 32.41 -12.76
N VAL A 68 26.57 32.52 -14.09
CA VAL A 68 26.93 31.40 -14.99
C VAL A 68 25.86 30.32 -15.16
N MET A 69 25.19 29.90 -14.10
CA MET A 69 24.17 28.86 -14.12
C MET A 69 23.03 29.26 -13.20
N THR A 70 21.84 29.35 -13.73
CA THR A 70 20.60 29.60 -12.95
C THR A 70 20.17 28.39 -12.13
N GLY A 71 19.34 28.62 -11.11
CA GLY A 71 18.79 27.53 -10.30
C GLY A 71 18.00 26.50 -11.12
N ILE A 72 17.24 26.95 -12.12
CA ILE A 72 16.50 26.07 -13.04
C ILE A 72 17.42 25.19 -13.86
N GLU A 73 18.50 25.77 -14.43
CA GLU A 73 19.48 25.00 -15.20
C GLU A 73 20.18 23.96 -14.32
N LEU A 74 20.58 24.34 -13.12
CA LEU A 74 21.16 23.40 -12.13
C LEU A 74 20.21 22.25 -11.83
N LEU A 75 18.96 22.53 -11.49
CA LEU A 75 17.97 21.50 -11.16
C LEU A 75 17.65 20.60 -12.36
N GLY A 76 17.64 21.16 -13.58
CA GLY A 76 17.47 20.39 -14.80
C GLY A 76 18.61 19.39 -15.04
N GLU A 77 19.87 19.77 -14.77
CA GLU A 77 21.03 18.87 -14.89
C GLU A 77 21.11 17.86 -13.71
N ALA A 78 20.63 18.24 -12.54
CA ALA A 78 20.60 17.36 -11.37
C ALA A 78 19.47 16.30 -11.43
N LEU A 79 18.38 16.60 -12.13
CA LEU A 79 17.19 15.74 -12.22
C LEU A 79 17.49 14.30 -12.68
N PRO A 80 18.23 14.02 -13.75
CA PRO A 80 18.55 12.66 -14.17
C PRO A 80 19.49 11.93 -13.20
N LEU A 81 20.22 12.65 -12.36
CA LEU A 81 21.16 12.09 -11.38
C LEU A 81 20.48 11.76 -10.04
N GLN A 82 19.49 12.55 -9.64
CA GLN A 82 18.74 12.42 -8.39
C GLN A 82 17.23 12.65 -8.66
N PRO A 83 16.56 11.73 -9.37
CA PRO A 83 15.20 11.94 -9.88
C PRO A 83 14.16 12.09 -8.76
N ASP A 84 14.38 11.46 -7.62
CA ASP A 84 13.46 11.45 -6.48
C ASP A 84 13.60 12.67 -5.57
N ALA A 85 14.68 13.45 -5.72
CA ALA A 85 14.94 14.61 -4.87
C ALA A 85 13.88 15.70 -5.07
N LYS A 86 13.41 16.28 -3.96
CA LYS A 86 12.51 17.44 -3.98
C LYS A 86 13.27 18.70 -4.38
N ARG A 87 12.60 19.59 -5.09
CA ARG A 87 13.19 20.77 -5.75
C ARG A 87 12.50 22.04 -5.32
N VAL A 88 13.24 22.89 -4.63
CA VAL A 88 12.77 24.20 -4.16
C VAL A 88 13.66 25.28 -4.72
N LEU A 89 13.05 26.28 -5.34
CA LEU A 89 13.75 27.52 -5.73
C LEU A 89 13.56 28.61 -4.68
N LEU A 90 14.66 29.19 -4.26
CA LEU A 90 14.69 30.38 -3.43
C LEU A 90 14.76 31.63 -4.35
N THR A 91 13.89 32.61 -4.14
CA THR A 91 13.85 33.81 -4.99
C THR A 91 13.48 35.06 -4.19
N ALA A 92 14.05 36.18 -4.58
CA ALA A 92 13.70 37.50 -4.03
C ALA A 92 12.47 38.12 -4.71
N TYR A 93 12.08 37.64 -5.89
CA TYR A 93 10.96 38.16 -6.67
C TYR A 93 10.09 37.07 -7.24
N ALA A 94 8.78 37.26 -7.17
CA ALA A 94 7.80 36.39 -7.83
C ALA A 94 7.78 36.71 -9.35
N ASP A 95 8.66 36.08 -10.11
CA ASP A 95 8.64 36.13 -11.58
C ASP A 95 7.78 34.96 -12.09
N THR A 96 6.56 35.31 -12.49
CA THR A 96 5.53 34.31 -12.84
C THR A 96 5.92 33.47 -14.07
N ASP A 97 6.63 34.08 -15.04
CA ASP A 97 7.00 33.36 -16.28
C ASP A 97 8.15 32.38 -16.05
N VAL A 98 9.04 32.67 -15.11
CA VAL A 98 10.11 31.78 -14.66
C VAL A 98 9.52 30.63 -13.87
N ALA A 99 8.54 30.93 -13.01
CA ALA A 99 7.82 29.95 -12.23
C ALA A 99 7.11 28.89 -13.10
N ILE A 100 6.36 29.35 -14.11
CA ILE A 100 5.60 28.48 -15.01
C ILE A 100 6.53 27.54 -15.80
N ARG A 101 7.66 28.04 -16.29
CA ARG A 101 8.65 27.22 -16.98
C ARG A 101 9.28 26.18 -16.07
N ALA A 102 9.68 26.56 -14.87
CA ALA A 102 10.28 25.64 -13.92
C ALA A 102 9.33 24.50 -13.49
N ILE A 103 8.03 24.80 -13.30
CA ILE A 103 7.03 23.77 -12.97
C ILE A 103 6.87 22.78 -14.13
N ASN A 104 6.83 23.26 -15.38
CA ASN A 104 6.59 22.42 -16.54
C ASN A 104 7.81 21.62 -16.98
N ASP A 105 9.00 22.20 -16.92
CA ASP A 105 10.22 21.62 -17.51
C ASP A 105 10.99 20.74 -16.55
N ILE A 106 11.03 21.10 -15.25
CA ILE A 106 11.83 20.40 -14.25
C ILE A 106 11.00 19.80 -13.10
N GLY A 107 9.67 19.91 -13.13
CA GLY A 107 8.81 19.40 -12.07
C GLY A 107 9.14 20.01 -10.71
N LEU A 108 9.25 21.35 -10.65
CA LEU A 108 9.54 22.07 -9.41
C LEU A 108 8.46 21.80 -8.36
N ASP A 109 8.86 21.42 -7.14
CA ASP A 109 7.92 21.13 -6.06
C ASP A 109 7.42 22.40 -5.37
N GLN A 110 8.29 23.42 -5.16
CA GLN A 110 7.91 24.64 -4.47
C GLN A 110 8.81 25.84 -4.76
N TYR A 111 8.25 27.05 -4.57
CA TYR A 111 8.95 28.33 -4.50
C TYR A 111 8.94 28.85 -3.07
N LEU A 112 10.09 29.36 -2.61
CA LEU A 112 10.21 30.09 -1.35
C LEU A 112 10.73 31.50 -1.61
N LEU A 113 10.01 32.48 -1.06
CA LEU A 113 10.42 33.87 -1.13
C LEU A 113 11.45 34.19 -0.06
N LYS A 114 12.52 34.89 -0.47
CA LYS A 114 13.49 35.51 0.45
C LYS A 114 12.95 36.85 0.95
N PRO A 115 13.10 37.23 2.22
CA PRO A 115 13.58 36.41 3.33
C PRO A 115 12.48 35.49 3.89
N TRP A 116 12.89 34.34 4.41
CA TRP A 116 12.00 33.33 5.07
C TRP A 116 11.92 33.52 6.58
N ASP A 117 12.34 34.63 7.11
CA ASP A 117 12.31 34.92 8.56
C ASP A 117 10.89 35.31 9.04
N PRO A 118 10.35 34.72 10.11
CA PRO A 118 10.94 33.63 10.90
C PRO A 118 10.82 32.26 10.18
N PRO A 119 11.86 31.40 10.29
CA PRO A 119 11.90 30.12 9.58
C PRO A 119 10.79 29.16 10.02
N GLU A 120 10.30 29.25 11.27
CA GLU A 120 9.21 28.44 11.82
C GLU A 120 7.89 28.64 11.05
N GLU A 121 7.66 29.81 10.49
CA GLU A 121 6.42 30.13 9.78
C GLU A 121 6.53 29.91 8.25
N ARG A 122 7.70 30.09 7.68
CA ARG A 122 7.86 30.20 6.22
C ARG A 122 8.72 29.11 5.59
N LEU A 123 9.79 28.66 6.27
CA LEU A 123 10.71 27.66 5.75
C LEU A 123 10.33 26.26 6.21
N TYR A 124 10.23 26.06 7.53
CA TYR A 124 10.06 24.72 8.09
C TYR A 124 8.77 24.03 7.65
N PRO A 125 7.58 24.66 7.59
CA PRO A 125 6.38 23.96 7.14
C PRO A 125 6.51 23.40 5.72
N VAL A 126 7.14 24.15 4.82
CA VAL A 126 7.36 23.71 3.44
C VAL A 126 8.38 22.58 3.37
N VAL A 127 9.49 22.72 4.07
CA VAL A 127 10.55 21.70 4.09
C VAL A 127 10.06 20.43 4.78
N ASP A 128 9.30 20.53 5.87
CA ASP A 128 8.70 19.38 6.57
C ASP A 128 7.80 18.58 5.62
N ASP A 129 6.90 19.27 4.87
CA ASP A 129 5.99 18.61 3.93
C ASP A 129 6.75 17.94 2.79
N LEU A 130 7.74 18.60 2.21
CA LEU A 130 8.54 18.05 1.11
C LEU A 130 9.42 16.88 1.55
N LEU A 131 10.03 16.95 2.73
CA LEU A 131 10.82 15.84 3.28
C LEU A 131 9.93 14.66 3.67
N ALA A 132 8.73 14.91 4.19
CA ALA A 132 7.74 13.85 4.45
C ALA A 132 7.29 13.17 3.15
N ASP A 133 7.03 13.94 2.10
CA ASP A 133 6.67 13.41 0.78
C ASP A 133 7.85 12.66 0.13
N TRP A 134 9.07 13.18 0.24
CA TRP A 134 10.28 12.49 -0.20
C TRP A 134 10.48 11.17 0.55
N ALA A 135 10.44 11.17 1.87
CA ALA A 135 10.59 9.97 2.69
C ALA A 135 9.51 8.92 2.38
N ALA A 136 8.30 9.37 2.00
CA ALA A 136 7.23 8.49 1.55
C ALA A 136 7.46 7.92 0.14
N THR A 137 8.30 8.54 -0.70
CA THR A 137 8.54 8.11 -2.08
C THR A 137 9.92 7.50 -2.31
N PHE A 138 10.91 7.92 -1.56
CA PHE A 138 12.29 7.49 -1.72
C PHE A 138 12.49 6.03 -1.34
N ARG A 139 13.14 5.30 -2.24
CA ARG A 139 13.59 3.91 -2.03
C ARG A 139 15.10 3.90 -2.14
N PRO A 140 15.85 3.82 -1.01
CA PRO A 140 17.30 3.64 -1.10
C PRO A 140 17.60 2.39 -1.92
N ALA A 141 18.65 2.42 -2.72
CA ALA A 141 19.22 1.22 -3.31
C ALA A 141 19.63 0.31 -2.15
N PHE A 142 18.81 -0.72 -1.90
CA PHE A 142 18.96 -1.59 -0.75
C PHE A 142 19.95 -2.70 -1.07
N GLU A 143 21.16 -2.58 -0.55
CA GLU A 143 22.10 -3.68 -0.51
C GLU A 143 21.86 -4.46 0.78
N GLY A 144 21.08 -5.54 0.74
CA GLY A 144 21.05 -6.33 1.94
C GLY A 144 20.02 -7.43 2.05
N LEU A 145 18.74 -7.22 1.81
CA LEU A 145 17.76 -8.29 1.93
C LEU A 145 17.70 -9.11 0.63
N ARG A 146 17.95 -10.41 0.74
CA ARG A 146 17.81 -11.35 -0.38
C ARG A 146 16.75 -12.38 -0.05
N LEU A 147 15.82 -12.57 -0.96
CA LEU A 147 14.81 -13.62 -0.91
C LEU A 147 15.20 -14.70 -1.88
N LEU A 148 15.66 -15.83 -1.36
CA LEU A 148 16.05 -17.01 -2.13
C LEU A 148 14.87 -17.98 -2.15
N ALA A 149 14.26 -18.15 -3.32
CA ALA A 149 13.12 -19.03 -3.52
C ALA A 149 12.98 -19.38 -5.00
N GLY A 150 12.53 -20.60 -5.29
CA GLY A 150 12.22 -21.01 -6.66
C GLY A 150 11.14 -20.15 -7.29
N ARG A 151 11.22 -19.92 -8.59
CA ARG A 151 10.33 -19.04 -9.35
C ARG A 151 8.84 -19.31 -9.12
N TRP A 152 8.48 -20.55 -8.83
CA TRP A 152 7.10 -21.00 -8.68
C TRP A 152 6.75 -21.40 -7.23
N ALA A 153 7.61 -21.10 -6.27
CA ALA A 153 7.35 -21.41 -4.86
C ALA A 153 6.23 -20.51 -4.29
N PRO A 154 5.04 -21.02 -3.91
CA PRO A 154 3.92 -20.20 -3.45
C PRO A 154 4.27 -19.36 -2.23
N ARG A 155 5.02 -19.96 -1.30
CA ARG A 155 5.47 -19.28 -0.08
C ARG A 155 6.48 -18.16 -0.38
N GLY A 156 7.35 -18.34 -1.40
CA GLY A 156 8.25 -17.31 -1.88
C GLY A 156 7.48 -16.10 -2.43
N HIS A 157 6.42 -16.35 -3.21
CA HIS A 157 5.53 -15.29 -3.71
C HIS A 157 4.81 -14.54 -2.60
N GLU A 158 4.34 -15.23 -1.56
CA GLU A 158 3.70 -14.61 -0.41
C GLU A 158 4.65 -13.64 0.32
N ILE A 159 5.90 -14.05 0.57
CA ILE A 159 6.92 -13.20 1.19
C ILE A 159 7.26 -12.03 0.25
N ARG A 160 7.40 -12.27 -1.05
CA ARG A 160 7.64 -11.22 -2.05
C ARG A 160 6.54 -10.16 -2.05
N ASP A 161 5.27 -10.59 -2.04
CA ASP A 161 4.12 -9.68 -1.99
C ASP A 161 4.13 -8.88 -0.68
N PHE A 162 4.38 -9.56 0.43
CA PHE A 162 4.51 -8.92 1.75
C PHE A 162 5.60 -7.83 1.76
N LEU A 163 6.81 -8.14 1.29
CA LEU A 163 7.93 -7.19 1.23
C LEU A 163 7.60 -6.02 0.31
N THR A 164 7.08 -6.30 -0.89
CA THR A 164 6.70 -5.28 -1.87
C THR A 164 5.63 -4.33 -1.32
N ARG A 165 4.58 -4.85 -0.73
CA ARG A 165 3.47 -4.06 -0.18
C ARG A 165 3.86 -3.27 1.07
N ASN A 166 4.77 -3.80 1.89
CA ASN A 166 5.36 -3.09 3.03
C ASN A 166 6.53 -2.19 2.62
N GLN A 167 6.85 -2.11 1.31
CA GLN A 167 7.90 -1.26 0.75
C GLN A 167 9.30 -1.56 1.30
N VAL A 168 9.53 -2.81 1.66
CA VAL A 168 10.84 -3.31 2.03
C VAL A 168 11.57 -3.71 0.75
N PRO A 169 12.66 -3.04 0.38
CA PRO A 169 13.43 -3.42 -0.81
C PRO A 169 14.07 -4.79 -0.60
N TYR A 170 14.15 -5.58 -1.67
CA TYR A 170 14.77 -6.90 -1.64
C TYR A 170 15.27 -7.28 -3.04
N THR A 171 16.21 -8.24 -3.08
CA THR A 171 16.63 -8.92 -4.31
C THR A 171 16.03 -10.31 -4.30
N TRP A 172 15.26 -10.67 -5.35
CA TRP A 172 14.81 -12.04 -5.58
C TRP A 172 15.93 -12.83 -6.24
N LEU A 173 16.24 -14.00 -5.71
CA LEU A 173 17.23 -14.94 -6.25
C LEU A 173 16.56 -16.30 -6.44
N ASP A 174 16.58 -16.83 -7.67
CA ASP A 174 16.14 -18.20 -7.94
C ASP A 174 17.34 -19.14 -7.76
N PRO A 175 17.25 -20.16 -6.88
CA PRO A 175 18.34 -21.13 -6.68
C PRO A 175 18.74 -21.88 -7.98
N ALA A 176 17.87 -21.92 -8.98
CA ALA A 176 18.13 -22.54 -10.28
C ALA A 176 18.93 -21.64 -11.24
N GLU A 177 19.08 -20.35 -10.93
CA GLU A 177 19.86 -19.38 -11.72
C GLU A 177 21.27 -19.21 -11.15
N ASP A 178 22.24 -18.77 -12.00
CA ASP A 178 23.67 -18.68 -11.64
C ASP A 178 23.95 -17.88 -10.35
N GLU A 179 23.26 -16.77 -10.14
CA GLU A 179 23.47 -15.93 -8.96
C GLU A 179 22.82 -16.55 -7.71
N GLY A 180 21.60 -17.05 -7.85
CA GLY A 180 20.87 -17.74 -6.80
C GLY A 180 21.57 -19.03 -6.37
N GLY A 181 22.08 -19.81 -7.31
CA GLY A 181 22.85 -21.02 -7.06
C GLY A 181 24.11 -20.75 -6.24
N ARG A 182 24.87 -19.71 -6.61
CA ARG A 182 26.08 -19.30 -5.84
C ARG A 182 25.75 -18.87 -4.41
N VAL A 183 24.64 -18.18 -4.21
CA VAL A 183 24.19 -17.80 -2.87
C VAL A 183 23.72 -19.03 -2.09
N ALA A 184 22.98 -19.95 -2.74
CA ALA A 184 22.52 -21.19 -2.15
C ALA A 184 23.68 -22.08 -1.64
N GLU A 185 24.82 -22.14 -2.37
CA GLU A 185 26.01 -22.87 -1.95
C GLU A 185 26.67 -22.32 -0.68
N THR A 186 26.43 -21.05 -0.34
CA THR A 186 26.96 -20.44 0.88
C THR A 186 26.11 -20.73 2.13
N ILE A 187 24.94 -21.33 1.96
CA ILE A 187 24.00 -21.60 3.04
C ILE A 187 24.23 -23.02 3.56
N GLU A 188 24.57 -23.13 4.84
CA GLU A 188 24.69 -24.40 5.53
C GLU A 188 23.37 -25.18 5.46
N ASP A 189 23.43 -26.52 5.42
CA ASP A 189 22.29 -27.46 5.31
C ASP A 189 21.51 -27.44 3.99
N GLY A 190 22.01 -26.75 2.96
CA GLY A 190 21.41 -26.74 1.63
C GLY A 190 20.16 -25.86 1.51
N VAL A 191 19.60 -25.81 0.31
CA VAL A 191 18.43 -25.01 -0.04
C VAL A 191 17.39 -25.90 -0.75
N ASP A 192 16.18 -25.95 -0.22
CA ASP A 192 15.02 -26.49 -0.92
C ASP A 192 14.36 -25.34 -1.71
N PRO A 193 14.28 -25.40 -3.06
CA PRO A 193 13.64 -24.35 -3.84
C PRO A 193 12.15 -24.10 -3.48
N ALA A 194 11.47 -25.07 -2.86
CA ALA A 194 10.09 -24.93 -2.42
C ALA A 194 9.97 -24.16 -1.10
N GLU A 195 11.03 -24.14 -0.27
CA GLU A 195 11.08 -23.45 1.00
C GLU A 195 11.88 -22.14 0.89
N PRO A 196 11.23 -20.97 1.01
CA PRO A 196 11.93 -19.69 0.87
C PRO A 196 12.92 -19.45 2.01
N ILE A 197 14.04 -18.84 1.67
CA ILE A 197 15.04 -18.35 2.62
C ILE A 197 15.14 -16.84 2.48
N VAL A 198 15.06 -16.13 3.61
CA VAL A 198 15.29 -14.68 3.66
C VAL A 198 16.63 -14.43 4.34
N ILE A 199 17.53 -13.76 3.62
CA ILE A 199 18.80 -13.32 4.14
C ILE A 199 18.67 -11.82 4.44
N LEU A 200 18.73 -11.46 5.71
CA LEU A 200 18.64 -10.08 6.16
C LEU A 200 19.92 -9.29 5.86
N GLY A 201 19.83 -7.95 5.92
CA GLY A 201 20.98 -7.09 5.63
C GLY A 201 22.18 -7.22 6.60
N ASP A 202 21.97 -7.78 7.76
CA ASP A 202 23.02 -8.12 8.74
C ASP A 202 23.63 -9.51 8.54
N GLY A 203 23.13 -10.26 7.55
CA GLY A 203 23.58 -11.62 7.24
C GLY A 203 22.81 -12.72 7.96
N GLN A 204 21.85 -12.41 8.83
CA GLN A 204 20.99 -13.43 9.44
C GLN A 204 20.18 -14.16 8.38
N VAL A 205 20.11 -15.48 8.48
CA VAL A 205 19.39 -16.37 7.56
C VAL A 205 18.11 -16.87 8.25
N LEU A 206 16.97 -16.56 7.67
CA LEU A 206 15.65 -17.05 8.09
C LEU A 206 15.20 -18.14 7.12
N ARG A 207 14.99 -19.36 7.61
CA ARG A 207 14.55 -20.52 6.82
C ARG A 207 13.04 -20.71 6.94
N ALA A 208 12.36 -20.85 5.82
CA ALA A 208 10.91 -20.98 5.75
C ALA A 208 10.17 -20.01 6.73
N PRO A 209 10.57 -18.69 6.78
CA PRO A 209 10.09 -17.79 7.80
C PRO A 209 8.58 -17.54 7.69
N SER A 210 7.94 -17.29 8.82
CA SER A 210 6.60 -16.70 8.82
C SER A 210 6.68 -15.24 8.36
N LEU A 211 5.55 -14.64 7.95
CA LEU A 211 5.51 -13.20 7.63
C LEU A 211 5.89 -12.34 8.84
N ARG A 212 5.61 -12.83 10.05
CA ARG A 212 6.01 -12.16 11.29
C ARG A 212 7.53 -12.17 11.48
N ASP A 213 8.18 -13.31 11.26
CA ASP A 213 9.64 -13.40 11.36
C ASP A 213 10.32 -12.44 10.37
N VAL A 214 9.76 -12.36 9.15
CA VAL A 214 10.20 -11.39 8.14
C VAL A 214 9.97 -9.96 8.61
N ALA A 215 8.77 -9.65 9.14
CA ALA A 215 8.42 -8.32 9.64
C ALA A 215 9.38 -7.86 10.75
N GLU A 216 9.64 -8.72 11.72
CA GLU A 216 10.59 -8.47 12.82
C GLU A 216 12.00 -8.28 12.29
N GLY A 217 12.44 -9.15 11.38
CA GLY A 217 13.77 -9.08 10.77
C GLY A 217 14.03 -7.81 9.96
N VAL A 218 12.98 -7.21 9.38
CA VAL A 218 13.08 -5.94 8.63
C VAL A 218 12.73 -4.71 9.49
N GLY A 219 12.51 -4.88 10.79
CA GLY A 219 12.29 -3.80 11.73
C GLY A 219 10.87 -3.21 11.70
N LEU A 220 9.88 -3.94 11.20
CA LEU A 220 8.48 -3.55 11.34
C LEU A 220 7.99 -3.84 12.77
N SER A 221 7.16 -2.94 13.33
CA SER A 221 6.60 -3.14 14.66
C SER A 221 5.56 -4.25 14.65
N THR A 222 5.76 -5.29 15.47
CA THR A 222 4.86 -6.43 15.63
C THR A 222 4.21 -6.50 17.01
N SER A 223 4.61 -5.61 17.94
CA SER A 223 4.13 -5.56 19.32
C SER A 223 3.77 -4.12 19.70
N ALA A 224 2.70 -3.96 20.47
CA ALA A 224 2.22 -2.67 20.95
C ALA A 224 3.15 -2.07 22.02
N THR A 225 3.36 -0.75 21.97
CA THR A 225 4.24 -0.06 22.92
C THR A 225 3.51 0.46 24.16
N LEU A 226 2.20 0.71 24.05
CA LEU A 226 1.38 1.20 25.16
C LEU A 226 0.51 0.09 25.75
N PRO A 227 0.25 0.12 27.07
CA PRO A 227 -0.64 -0.85 27.71
C PRO A 227 -2.13 -0.56 27.44
N PHE A 228 -2.47 0.67 26.97
CA PHE A 228 -3.83 1.13 26.77
C PHE A 228 -3.93 2.21 25.69
N TYR A 229 -4.96 2.11 24.85
CA TYR A 229 -5.23 3.03 23.75
C TYR A 229 -6.64 3.63 23.86
N ASP A 230 -6.82 4.86 23.36
CA ASP A 230 -8.14 5.46 23.23
C ASP A 230 -8.88 4.83 22.04
N LEU A 231 -8.11 4.51 20.98
CA LEU A 231 -8.64 3.95 19.75
C LEU A 231 -7.72 2.84 19.20
N VAL A 232 -8.29 1.65 19.00
CA VAL A 232 -7.65 0.57 18.21
C VAL A 232 -8.40 0.38 16.90
N ILE A 233 -7.66 0.38 15.78
CA ILE A 233 -8.19 0.21 14.44
C ILE A 233 -7.71 -1.14 13.90
N VAL A 234 -8.64 -1.96 13.40
CA VAL A 234 -8.33 -3.28 12.84
C VAL A 234 -8.46 -3.23 11.31
N GLY A 235 -7.32 -3.31 10.63
CA GLY A 235 -7.19 -3.24 9.17
C GLY A 235 -6.71 -1.88 8.66
N ALA A 236 -5.60 -1.88 7.93
CA ALA A 236 -4.96 -0.71 7.34
C ALA A 236 -5.35 -0.47 5.88
N GLY A 237 -6.60 -0.78 5.49
CA GLY A 237 -7.18 -0.32 4.23
C GLY A 237 -7.51 1.18 4.26
N PRO A 238 -8.09 1.75 3.19
CA PRO A 238 -8.39 3.19 3.12
C PRO A 238 -9.20 3.71 4.31
N ALA A 239 -10.18 2.95 4.80
CA ALA A 239 -10.99 3.33 5.96
C ALA A 239 -10.15 3.36 7.25
N GLY A 240 -9.35 2.32 7.49
CA GLY A 240 -8.50 2.25 8.69
C GLY A 240 -7.37 3.26 8.68
N LEU A 241 -6.74 3.51 7.54
CA LEU A 241 -5.72 4.56 7.40
C LEU A 241 -6.31 5.95 7.64
N ALA A 242 -7.51 6.23 7.13
CA ALA A 242 -8.20 7.49 7.41
C ALA A 242 -8.51 7.62 8.90
N ALA A 243 -9.09 6.58 9.52
CA ALA A 243 -9.35 6.59 10.96
C ALA A 243 -8.07 6.79 11.79
N ALA A 244 -6.92 6.21 11.36
CA ALA A 244 -5.64 6.40 12.03
C ALA A 244 -5.12 7.84 11.92
N VAL A 245 -5.24 8.45 10.71
CA VAL A 245 -4.87 9.85 10.49
C VAL A 245 -5.70 10.78 11.37
N TYR A 246 -7.02 10.64 11.34
CA TYR A 246 -7.92 11.50 12.12
C TYR A 246 -7.77 11.25 13.62
N GLY A 247 -7.78 10.00 14.09
CA GLY A 247 -7.61 9.67 15.50
C GLY A 247 -6.33 10.26 16.10
N ALA A 248 -5.20 10.09 15.40
CA ALA A 248 -3.94 10.65 15.87
C ALA A 248 -3.89 12.18 15.78
N SER A 249 -4.43 12.79 14.70
CA SER A 249 -4.45 14.26 14.55
C SER A 249 -5.33 14.96 15.58
N GLU A 250 -6.36 14.26 16.08
CA GLU A 250 -7.29 14.76 17.10
C GLU A 250 -6.87 14.36 18.53
N GLY A 251 -5.66 13.83 18.69
CA GLY A 251 -5.00 13.60 19.98
C GLY A 251 -5.35 12.28 20.67
N LEU A 252 -6.05 11.36 20.00
CA LEU A 252 -6.30 10.03 20.54
C LEU A 252 -5.02 9.18 20.48
N LYS A 253 -4.73 8.41 21.54
CA LYS A 253 -3.72 7.34 21.50
C LYS A 253 -4.21 6.25 20.58
N THR A 254 -3.76 6.30 19.33
CA THR A 254 -4.27 5.49 18.23
C THR A 254 -3.32 4.37 17.85
N LEU A 255 -3.83 3.15 17.81
CA LEU A 255 -3.13 1.96 17.32
C LEU A 255 -3.83 1.41 16.08
N LEU A 256 -3.09 1.17 15.02
CA LEU A 256 -3.54 0.51 13.79
C LEU A 256 -2.93 -0.90 13.71
N VAL A 257 -3.77 -1.92 13.60
CA VAL A 257 -3.37 -3.32 13.50
C VAL A 257 -3.59 -3.82 12.07
N GLU A 258 -2.55 -4.33 11.42
CA GLU A 258 -2.61 -4.82 10.03
C GLU A 258 -2.00 -6.22 9.91
N ARG A 259 -2.73 -7.11 9.27
CA ARG A 259 -2.35 -8.51 9.10
C ARG A 259 -1.27 -8.73 8.04
N GLU A 260 -1.38 -8.05 6.91
CA GLU A 260 -0.52 -8.25 5.74
C GLU A 260 0.33 -7.01 5.46
N ALA A 261 -0.31 -5.99 4.89
CA ALA A 261 0.35 -4.75 4.55
C ALA A 261 -0.65 -3.59 4.42
N PRO A 262 -0.25 -2.36 4.76
CA PRO A 262 -1.08 -1.18 4.61
C PRO A 262 -1.57 -0.97 3.17
N GLY A 263 -2.80 -0.43 3.04
CA GLY A 263 -3.46 -0.19 1.77
C GLY A 263 -4.61 -1.15 1.47
N GLY A 264 -4.64 -2.34 2.11
CA GLY A 264 -5.67 -3.34 1.87
C GLY A 264 -5.78 -3.68 0.38
N GLN A 265 -6.99 -3.94 -0.13
CA GLN A 265 -7.20 -4.21 -1.56
C GLN A 265 -6.97 -2.98 -2.45
N ALA A 266 -7.19 -1.77 -1.94
CA ALA A 266 -6.91 -0.56 -2.70
C ALA A 266 -5.41 -0.42 -2.99
N GLY A 267 -4.54 -0.88 -2.09
CA GLY A 267 -3.08 -0.86 -2.24
C GLY A 267 -2.56 -1.65 -3.46
N THR A 268 -3.30 -2.64 -3.93
CA THR A 268 -2.93 -3.45 -5.12
C THR A 268 -3.49 -2.88 -6.43
N THR A 269 -4.28 -1.81 -6.38
CA THR A 269 -4.87 -1.18 -7.57
C THR A 269 -3.79 -0.42 -8.35
N SER A 270 -3.62 -0.77 -9.62
CA SER A 270 -2.59 -0.19 -10.49
C SER A 270 -2.81 1.30 -10.76
N ARG A 271 -4.07 1.75 -10.83
CA ARG A 271 -4.41 3.16 -11.09
C ARG A 271 -5.77 3.52 -10.50
N ILE A 272 -5.77 4.58 -9.70
CA ILE A 272 -6.95 5.21 -9.12
C ILE A 272 -7.11 6.57 -9.81
N GLU A 273 -8.14 6.74 -10.63
CA GLU A 273 -8.37 7.97 -11.40
C GLU A 273 -9.44 8.88 -10.79
N ASN A 274 -10.27 8.34 -9.89
CA ASN A 274 -11.42 9.01 -9.31
C ASN A 274 -11.25 9.38 -7.83
N TYR A 275 -10.02 9.51 -7.35
CA TYR A 275 -9.74 10.02 -6.02
C TYR A 275 -9.42 11.52 -6.11
N LEU A 276 -10.16 12.31 -5.32
CA LEU A 276 -10.05 13.77 -5.34
C LEU A 276 -8.64 14.25 -4.95
N GLY A 277 -8.14 15.26 -5.67
CA GLY A 277 -6.82 15.87 -5.43
C GLY A 277 -5.69 15.30 -6.30
N PHE A 278 -5.97 14.29 -7.13
CA PHE A 278 -4.98 13.67 -8.01
C PHE A 278 -5.44 13.69 -9.47
N PRO A 279 -5.27 14.81 -10.18
CA PRO A 279 -5.80 15.00 -11.53
C PRO A 279 -5.21 14.02 -12.56
N SER A 280 -4.01 13.52 -12.33
CA SER A 280 -3.36 12.49 -13.18
C SER A 280 -3.61 11.07 -12.69
N GLY A 281 -4.43 10.88 -11.64
CA GLY A 281 -4.54 9.61 -10.93
C GLY A 281 -3.30 9.29 -10.11
N LEU A 282 -3.36 8.18 -9.36
CA LEU A 282 -2.22 7.64 -8.61
C LEU A 282 -2.37 6.13 -8.48
N THR A 283 -1.30 5.44 -8.08
CA THR A 283 -1.40 4.01 -7.75
C THR A 283 -1.99 3.81 -6.35
N GLY A 284 -2.62 2.66 -6.13
CA GLY A 284 -3.10 2.31 -4.78
C GLY A 284 -1.97 2.21 -3.76
N ALA A 285 -0.82 1.72 -4.19
CA ALA A 285 0.39 1.64 -3.37
C ALA A 285 0.88 3.04 -2.94
N ASP A 286 0.87 4.04 -3.84
CA ASP A 286 1.26 5.41 -3.52
C ASP A 286 0.28 6.06 -2.54
N LEU A 287 -1.03 5.85 -2.73
CA LEU A 287 -2.04 6.36 -1.80
C LEU A 287 -1.84 5.77 -0.40
N ALA A 288 -1.68 4.45 -0.32
CA ALA A 288 -1.48 3.74 0.96
C ALA A 288 -0.22 4.22 1.68
N ARG A 289 0.89 4.36 0.94
CA ARG A 289 2.17 4.82 1.47
C ARG A 289 2.07 6.23 2.07
N ARG A 290 1.47 7.18 1.32
CA ARG A 290 1.26 8.56 1.79
C ARG A 290 0.37 8.61 3.02
N ALA A 291 -0.71 7.85 3.04
CA ALA A 291 -1.62 7.77 4.18
C ALA A 291 -0.95 7.16 5.42
N LEU A 292 -0.16 6.09 5.25
CA LEU A 292 0.61 5.48 6.33
C LEU A 292 1.65 6.43 6.92
N ALA A 293 2.42 7.11 6.05
CA ALA A 293 3.41 8.09 6.47
C ALA A 293 2.75 9.25 7.25
N GLN A 294 1.59 9.71 6.77
CA GLN A 294 0.80 10.74 7.44
C GLN A 294 0.30 10.29 8.82
N ALA A 295 -0.26 9.07 8.93
CA ALA A 295 -0.73 8.52 10.21
C ALA A 295 0.42 8.42 11.23
N ARG A 296 1.57 7.89 10.82
CA ARG A 296 2.77 7.78 11.67
C ARG A 296 3.31 9.15 12.11
N ARG A 297 3.39 10.11 11.20
CA ARG A 297 3.84 11.49 11.51
C ARG A 297 2.93 12.16 12.55
N LEU A 298 1.64 11.86 12.52
CA LEU A 298 0.66 12.38 13.48
C LEU A 298 0.64 11.62 14.81
N GLY A 299 1.40 10.52 14.94
CA GLY A 299 1.58 9.78 16.17
C GLY A 299 0.77 8.48 16.27
N ALA A 300 0.14 8.01 15.19
CA ALA A 300 -0.46 6.68 15.18
C ALA A 300 0.62 5.59 15.22
N GLU A 301 0.47 4.66 16.15
CA GLU A 301 1.26 3.43 16.18
C GLU A 301 0.68 2.41 15.19
N VAL A 302 1.54 1.66 14.51
CA VAL A 302 1.14 0.69 13.48
C VAL A 302 1.80 -0.65 13.75
N LEU A 303 1.00 -1.68 13.98
CA LEU A 303 1.45 -3.06 14.06
C LEU A 303 1.28 -3.75 12.71
N SER A 304 2.35 -4.35 12.24
CA SER A 304 2.40 -5.14 11.01
C SER A 304 2.42 -6.63 11.33
N SER A 305 1.89 -7.45 10.41
CA SER A 305 1.84 -8.91 10.57
C SER A 305 1.10 -9.38 11.83
N GLN A 306 0.04 -8.63 12.22
CA GLN A 306 -0.82 -8.95 13.37
C GLN A 306 -2.30 -8.98 12.94
N GLU A 307 -3.00 -10.02 13.35
CA GLU A 307 -4.43 -10.18 13.07
C GLU A 307 -5.23 -10.20 14.38
N ALA A 308 -6.39 -9.54 14.37
CA ALA A 308 -7.34 -9.63 15.46
C ALA A 308 -8.09 -10.97 15.38
N SER A 309 -8.07 -11.74 16.47
CA SER A 309 -8.72 -13.04 16.58
C SER A 309 -10.00 -13.02 17.42
N ALA A 310 -10.14 -12.07 18.34
CA ALA A 310 -11.34 -11.90 19.14
C ALA A 310 -11.43 -10.47 19.71
N ILE A 311 -12.64 -10.07 20.07
CA ILE A 311 -12.92 -8.87 20.87
C ILE A 311 -13.77 -9.25 22.05
N ARG A 312 -13.43 -8.77 23.25
CA ARG A 312 -14.17 -8.99 24.49
C ARG A 312 -14.69 -7.68 25.05
N ARG A 313 -15.88 -7.72 25.56
CA ARG A 313 -16.47 -6.62 26.33
C ARG A 313 -15.94 -6.63 27.75
N ALA A 314 -15.38 -5.54 28.21
CA ALA A 314 -14.89 -5.31 29.57
C ALA A 314 -15.24 -3.89 30.02
N ASP A 315 -16.56 -3.61 30.12
CA ASP A 315 -17.08 -2.24 30.31
C ASP A 315 -16.35 -1.44 31.40
N PRO A 316 -16.02 -0.18 31.10
CA PRO A 316 -16.32 0.60 29.89
C PRO A 316 -15.36 0.33 28.71
N TYR A 317 -14.42 -0.61 28.85
CA TYR A 317 -13.35 -0.87 27.91
C TYR A 317 -13.65 -2.04 26.97
N ARG A 318 -12.78 -2.18 25.96
CA ARG A 318 -12.74 -3.31 25.01
C ARG A 318 -11.36 -3.95 25.07
N THR A 319 -11.32 -5.27 25.02
CA THR A 319 -10.07 -6.03 24.91
C THR A 319 -10.04 -6.73 23.58
N LEU A 320 -9.09 -6.36 22.72
CA LEU A 320 -8.82 -7.03 21.46
C LEU A 320 -7.76 -8.10 21.69
N VAL A 321 -8.00 -9.32 21.21
CA VAL A 321 -7.03 -10.43 21.26
C VAL A 321 -6.41 -10.55 19.88
N LEU A 322 -5.09 -10.59 19.81
CA LEU A 322 -4.34 -10.79 18.58
C LEU A 322 -4.06 -12.27 18.31
N SER A 323 -3.63 -12.59 17.10
CA SER A 323 -3.33 -13.95 16.65
C SER A 323 -2.20 -14.63 17.43
N ASP A 324 -1.28 -13.86 18.02
CA ASP A 324 -0.20 -14.36 18.88
C ASP A 324 -0.64 -14.56 20.35
N GLY A 325 -1.91 -14.31 20.67
CA GLY A 325 -2.47 -14.39 22.01
C GLY A 325 -2.27 -13.15 22.87
N SER A 326 -1.58 -12.13 22.38
CA SER A 326 -1.47 -10.85 23.10
C SER A 326 -2.81 -10.11 23.15
N GLU A 327 -3.00 -9.32 24.21
CA GLU A 327 -4.24 -8.59 24.46
C GLU A 327 -4.00 -7.09 24.44
N LEU A 328 -4.87 -6.37 23.76
CA LEU A 328 -4.87 -4.91 23.66
C LEU A 328 -6.09 -4.34 24.34
N SER A 329 -5.90 -3.49 25.36
CA SER A 329 -6.99 -2.80 26.04
C SER A 329 -7.22 -1.42 25.43
N CYS A 330 -8.49 -1.06 25.17
CA CYS A 330 -8.83 0.23 24.58
C CYS A 330 -10.23 0.71 24.99
N GLN A 331 -10.51 2.00 24.73
CA GLN A 331 -11.84 2.58 24.93
C GLN A 331 -12.77 2.30 23.75
N SER A 332 -12.24 2.37 22.53
CA SER A 332 -13.00 2.19 21.30
C SER A 332 -12.24 1.39 20.25
N VAL A 333 -13.00 0.76 19.35
CA VAL A 333 -12.46 -0.03 18.24
C VAL A 333 -13.13 0.40 16.93
N VAL A 334 -12.33 0.56 15.87
CA VAL A 334 -12.83 0.63 14.49
C VAL A 334 -12.47 -0.66 13.75
N ILE A 335 -13.49 -1.38 13.28
CA ILE A 335 -13.32 -2.55 12.43
C ILE A 335 -13.31 -2.07 10.98
N ALA A 336 -12.14 -2.12 10.35
CA ALA A 336 -11.88 -1.70 8.96
C ALA A 336 -11.23 -2.83 8.14
N THR A 337 -11.53 -4.09 8.48
CA THR A 337 -10.92 -5.31 7.92
C THR A 337 -11.26 -5.54 6.45
N GLY A 338 -12.21 -4.77 5.90
CA GLY A 338 -12.61 -4.84 4.51
C GLY A 338 -13.19 -6.20 4.13
N VAL A 339 -12.90 -6.61 2.89
CA VAL A 339 -13.37 -7.86 2.31
C VAL A 339 -12.19 -8.67 1.78
N SER A 340 -12.36 -10.00 1.69
CA SER A 340 -11.44 -10.91 0.98
C SER A 340 -12.11 -11.46 -0.26
N TYR A 341 -11.32 -11.88 -1.24
CA TYR A 341 -11.84 -12.64 -2.36
C TYR A 341 -12.32 -14.02 -1.89
N ARG A 342 -13.41 -14.50 -2.49
CA ARG A 342 -13.79 -15.89 -2.31
C ARG A 342 -12.75 -16.78 -2.93
N VAL A 343 -12.37 -17.83 -2.20
CA VAL A 343 -11.42 -18.81 -2.69
C VAL A 343 -12.14 -19.79 -3.61
N LEU A 344 -11.49 -20.17 -4.70
CA LEU A 344 -11.94 -21.20 -5.61
C LEU A 344 -11.63 -22.57 -4.98
N ASP A 345 -12.67 -23.25 -4.54
CA ASP A 345 -12.54 -24.57 -3.89
C ASP A 345 -12.73 -25.67 -4.94
N VAL A 346 -11.67 -25.95 -5.69
CA VAL A 346 -11.62 -27.02 -6.71
C VAL A 346 -10.29 -27.76 -6.62
N PRO A 347 -10.23 -29.03 -7.08
CA PRO A 347 -8.98 -29.78 -7.15
C PRO A 347 -7.89 -28.99 -7.90
N GLY A 348 -6.66 -29.04 -7.40
CA GLY A 348 -5.50 -28.34 -7.96
C GLY A 348 -5.39 -26.86 -7.63
N ALA A 349 -6.39 -26.21 -6.99
CA ALA A 349 -6.35 -24.78 -6.74
C ALA A 349 -5.30 -24.39 -5.66
N ALA A 350 -5.27 -25.10 -4.54
CA ALA A 350 -4.43 -24.73 -3.40
C ALA A 350 -2.90 -24.73 -3.74
N PRO A 351 -2.32 -25.76 -4.37
CA PRO A 351 -0.89 -25.75 -4.71
C PRO A 351 -0.53 -24.76 -5.81
N LEU A 352 -1.47 -24.33 -6.64
CA LEU A 352 -1.25 -23.40 -7.74
C LEU A 352 -1.46 -21.93 -7.36
N LEU A 353 -1.80 -21.66 -6.11
CA LEU A 353 -1.94 -20.27 -5.62
C LEU A 353 -0.57 -19.55 -5.66
N GLY A 354 -0.53 -18.43 -6.40
CA GLY A 354 0.72 -17.71 -6.69
C GLY A 354 1.58 -18.32 -7.81
N ALA A 355 1.26 -19.55 -8.23
CA ALA A 355 1.93 -20.29 -9.28
C ALA A 355 1.02 -20.47 -10.53
N GLY A 356 0.35 -19.40 -10.93
CA GLY A 356 -0.60 -19.37 -12.05
C GLY A 356 -2.05 -19.19 -11.63
N LEU A 357 -2.42 -19.38 -10.36
CA LEU A 357 -3.74 -19.05 -9.84
C LEU A 357 -3.65 -17.76 -9.00
N TYR A 358 -4.43 -16.75 -9.35
CA TYR A 358 -4.44 -15.44 -8.72
C TYR A 358 -5.85 -14.95 -8.40
N TYR A 359 -6.01 -14.28 -7.26
CA TYR A 359 -7.25 -13.60 -6.89
C TYR A 359 -7.07 -12.09 -7.13
N GLY A 360 -7.66 -11.60 -8.20
CA GLY A 360 -7.45 -10.26 -8.71
C GLY A 360 -6.43 -10.24 -9.86
N ALA A 361 -6.30 -9.11 -10.53
CA ALA A 361 -5.29 -8.89 -11.56
C ALA A 361 -4.28 -7.86 -11.03
N ALA A 362 -3.14 -8.32 -10.56
CA ALA A 362 -2.05 -7.42 -10.24
C ALA A 362 -1.26 -7.10 -11.52
N THR A 363 -0.81 -5.86 -11.65
CA THR A 363 -0.07 -5.40 -12.84
C THR A 363 1.25 -6.16 -13.03
N THR A 364 1.85 -6.61 -11.95
CA THR A 364 3.09 -7.38 -11.93
C THR A 364 2.92 -8.77 -12.54
N GLU A 365 1.80 -9.44 -12.27
CA GLU A 365 1.54 -10.79 -12.82
C GLU A 365 1.20 -10.72 -14.29
N ALA A 366 0.46 -9.72 -14.77
CA ALA A 366 0.11 -9.56 -16.17
C ALA A 366 1.33 -9.54 -17.10
N VAL A 367 2.44 -8.92 -16.66
CA VAL A 367 3.69 -8.83 -17.42
C VAL A 367 4.37 -10.20 -17.57
N LEU A 368 4.25 -11.07 -16.56
CA LEU A 368 4.84 -12.41 -16.58
C LEU A 368 4.21 -13.32 -17.64
N TYR A 369 2.94 -13.05 -17.98
CA TYR A 369 2.16 -13.86 -18.93
C TYR A 369 2.06 -13.23 -20.32
N ARG A 370 3.02 -12.38 -20.69
CA ARG A 370 3.08 -11.79 -22.02
C ARG A 370 3.20 -12.88 -23.09
N GLY A 371 2.27 -12.85 -24.05
CA GLY A 371 2.21 -13.80 -25.15
C GLY A 371 1.67 -15.19 -24.78
N SER A 372 1.17 -15.38 -23.54
CA SER A 372 0.55 -16.63 -23.09
C SER A 372 -0.99 -16.56 -23.18
N GLU A 373 -1.65 -17.72 -23.07
CA GLU A 373 -3.09 -17.82 -22.88
C GLU A 373 -3.42 -17.76 -21.38
N VAL A 374 -4.39 -16.92 -21.01
CA VAL A 374 -4.80 -16.72 -19.61
C VAL A 374 -6.31 -16.77 -19.46
N GLY A 375 -6.78 -17.25 -18.30
CA GLY A 375 -8.19 -17.27 -17.94
C GLY A 375 -8.57 -16.16 -16.98
N VAL A 376 -9.77 -15.58 -17.15
CA VAL A 376 -10.42 -14.68 -16.20
C VAL A 376 -11.74 -15.31 -15.77
N VAL A 377 -11.86 -15.69 -14.51
CA VAL A 377 -13.05 -16.38 -13.97
C VAL A 377 -13.92 -15.37 -13.22
N GLY A 378 -15.09 -15.06 -13.76
CA GLY A 378 -16.03 -14.13 -13.17
C GLY A 378 -16.83 -13.33 -14.19
N SER A 379 -17.97 -12.74 -13.79
CA SER A 379 -18.91 -12.03 -14.67
C SER A 379 -19.10 -10.55 -14.33
N GLY A 380 -18.55 -10.05 -13.21
CA GLY A 380 -18.74 -8.66 -12.77
C GLY A 380 -17.73 -7.68 -13.38
N ASN A 381 -17.90 -6.38 -13.07
CA ASN A 381 -17.04 -5.30 -13.55
C ASN A 381 -15.53 -5.56 -13.30
N SER A 382 -15.19 -6.15 -12.17
CA SER A 382 -13.77 -6.47 -11.86
C SER A 382 -13.19 -7.49 -12.83
N ALA A 383 -13.96 -8.51 -13.20
CA ALA A 383 -13.56 -9.50 -14.21
C ALA A 383 -13.41 -8.84 -15.59
N GLY A 384 -14.36 -7.98 -15.98
CA GLY A 384 -14.30 -7.24 -17.24
C GLY A 384 -13.08 -6.32 -17.34
N GLN A 385 -12.81 -5.55 -16.29
CA GLN A 385 -11.60 -4.70 -16.21
C GLN A 385 -10.31 -5.51 -16.30
N ALA A 386 -10.27 -6.67 -15.63
CA ALA A 386 -9.12 -7.57 -15.70
C ALA A 386 -8.94 -8.15 -17.11
N ALA A 387 -10.00 -8.59 -17.77
CA ALA A 387 -9.94 -9.11 -19.15
C ALA A 387 -9.40 -8.04 -20.11
N VAL A 388 -9.89 -6.80 -20.04
CA VAL A 388 -9.40 -5.66 -20.83
C VAL A 388 -7.95 -5.32 -20.50
N HIS A 389 -7.55 -5.40 -19.24
CA HIS A 389 -6.15 -5.15 -18.86
C HIS A 389 -5.21 -6.23 -19.40
N LEU A 390 -5.55 -7.49 -19.18
CA LEU A 390 -4.75 -8.65 -19.60
C LEU A 390 -4.66 -8.78 -21.11
N SER A 391 -5.68 -8.36 -21.87
CA SER A 391 -5.65 -8.41 -23.34
C SER A 391 -4.49 -7.61 -23.96
N ARG A 392 -3.92 -6.66 -23.24
CA ARG A 392 -2.78 -5.84 -23.66
C ARG A 392 -1.45 -6.60 -23.59
N PHE A 393 -1.41 -7.71 -22.87
CA PHE A 393 -0.19 -8.50 -22.61
C PHE A 393 -0.30 -9.93 -23.12
N ALA A 394 -1.41 -10.60 -22.84
CA ALA A 394 -1.66 -11.99 -23.18
C ALA A 394 -1.88 -12.16 -24.70
N ALA A 395 -1.50 -13.31 -25.22
CA ALA A 395 -1.85 -13.70 -26.59
C ALA A 395 -3.36 -13.91 -26.71
N LYS A 396 -3.99 -14.51 -25.70
CA LYS A 396 -5.42 -14.75 -25.62
C LYS A 396 -5.93 -14.69 -24.17
N VAL A 397 -7.09 -14.10 -23.98
CA VAL A 397 -7.79 -14.04 -22.69
C VAL A 397 -9.10 -14.80 -22.80
N HIS A 398 -9.28 -15.84 -22.00
CA HIS A 398 -10.54 -16.56 -21.88
C HIS A 398 -11.35 -15.99 -20.72
N LEU A 399 -12.45 -15.32 -20.99
CA LEU A 399 -13.37 -14.82 -19.97
C LEU A 399 -14.43 -15.91 -19.67
N LEU A 400 -14.33 -16.51 -18.49
CA LEU A 400 -15.08 -17.70 -18.06
C LEU A 400 -16.18 -17.29 -17.10
N VAL A 401 -17.42 -17.45 -17.52
CA VAL A 401 -18.63 -16.95 -16.84
C VAL A 401 -19.58 -18.12 -16.54
N ARG A 402 -19.90 -18.30 -15.26
CA ARG A 402 -20.82 -19.35 -14.83
C ARG A 402 -22.27 -19.15 -15.31
N GLY A 403 -22.69 -17.89 -15.47
CA GLY A 403 -24.03 -17.53 -15.98
C GLY A 403 -24.10 -17.58 -17.51
N ASP A 404 -25.29 -17.25 -18.03
CA ASP A 404 -25.59 -17.28 -19.47
C ASP A 404 -25.02 -16.07 -20.24
N GLY A 405 -24.49 -15.06 -19.55
CA GLY A 405 -23.92 -13.84 -20.14
C GLY A 405 -23.33 -12.91 -19.10
N ILE A 406 -22.82 -11.76 -19.56
CA ILE A 406 -22.18 -10.71 -18.75
C ILE A 406 -23.02 -9.42 -18.63
N GLU A 407 -24.04 -9.26 -19.47
CA GLU A 407 -24.80 -8.03 -19.62
C GLU A 407 -25.56 -7.63 -18.35
N SER A 408 -26.00 -8.62 -17.54
CA SER A 408 -26.74 -8.39 -16.29
C SER A 408 -25.84 -8.05 -15.09
N THR A 409 -24.54 -8.35 -15.17
CA THR A 409 -23.59 -8.25 -14.05
C THR A 409 -22.45 -7.28 -14.31
N MET A 410 -22.29 -6.85 -15.56
CA MET A 410 -21.21 -5.97 -16.01
C MET A 410 -21.78 -4.68 -16.62
N SER A 411 -21.08 -3.57 -16.47
CA SER A 411 -21.45 -2.28 -17.05
C SER A 411 -21.38 -2.33 -18.57
N ALA A 412 -22.35 -1.72 -19.27
CA ALA A 412 -22.47 -1.75 -20.73
C ALA A 412 -21.16 -1.35 -21.45
N TYR A 413 -20.47 -0.30 -20.98
CA TYR A 413 -19.21 0.13 -21.59
C TYR A 413 -18.11 -0.94 -21.57
N LEU A 414 -18.06 -1.80 -20.51
CA LEU A 414 -17.11 -2.92 -20.45
C LEU A 414 -17.52 -4.06 -21.37
N VAL A 415 -18.82 -4.34 -21.48
CA VAL A 415 -19.35 -5.33 -22.43
C VAL A 415 -18.96 -4.94 -23.84
N ASP A 416 -19.21 -3.68 -24.24
CA ASP A 416 -18.86 -3.16 -25.56
C ASP A 416 -17.34 -3.21 -25.80
N GLN A 417 -16.55 -2.86 -24.78
CA GLN A 417 -15.10 -2.89 -24.88
C GLN A 417 -14.58 -4.32 -25.06
N ILE A 418 -15.08 -5.29 -24.28
CA ILE A 418 -14.70 -6.71 -24.40
C ILE A 418 -15.07 -7.23 -25.79
N ALA A 419 -16.26 -6.92 -26.28
CA ALA A 419 -16.72 -7.34 -27.61
C ALA A 419 -15.86 -6.76 -28.76
N SER A 420 -15.15 -5.66 -28.54
CA SER A 420 -14.25 -5.04 -29.52
C SER A 420 -12.81 -5.61 -29.52
N LEU A 421 -12.49 -6.51 -28.59
CA LEU A 421 -11.15 -7.08 -28.46
C LEU A 421 -11.04 -8.45 -29.15
N ASP A 422 -10.21 -8.55 -30.19
CA ASP A 422 -10.04 -9.77 -30.99
C ASP A 422 -9.41 -10.94 -30.22
N ASN A 423 -8.67 -10.65 -29.14
CA ASN A 423 -7.98 -11.65 -28.34
C ASN A 423 -8.68 -11.97 -27.02
N VAL A 424 -9.94 -11.55 -26.82
CA VAL A 424 -10.77 -11.92 -25.67
C VAL A 424 -11.89 -12.85 -26.13
N GLU A 425 -11.93 -14.07 -25.60
CA GLU A 425 -12.99 -15.04 -25.89
C GLU A 425 -13.88 -15.24 -24.67
N LEU A 426 -15.20 -15.04 -24.83
CA LEU A 426 -16.21 -15.21 -23.79
C LEU A 426 -16.74 -16.66 -23.80
N HIS A 427 -16.65 -17.33 -22.65
CA HIS A 427 -17.22 -18.65 -22.40
C HIS A 427 -18.33 -18.53 -21.35
N THR A 428 -19.59 -18.67 -21.74
CA THR A 428 -20.75 -18.67 -20.84
C THR A 428 -21.10 -20.08 -20.38
N GLY A 429 -21.82 -20.20 -19.26
CA GLY A 429 -22.16 -21.50 -18.65
C GLY A 429 -20.93 -22.29 -18.17
N ALA A 430 -19.76 -21.63 -18.03
CA ALA A 430 -18.49 -22.28 -17.71
C ALA A 430 -18.20 -22.20 -16.21
N SER A 431 -18.20 -23.35 -15.53
CA SER A 431 -17.82 -23.47 -14.11
C SER A 431 -16.46 -24.16 -13.99
N THR A 432 -15.54 -23.55 -13.23
CA THR A 432 -14.23 -24.17 -13.00
C THR A 432 -14.41 -25.52 -12.31
N ARG A 433 -13.82 -26.56 -12.89
CA ARG A 433 -13.88 -27.93 -12.39
C ARG A 433 -12.60 -28.35 -11.71
N GLU A 434 -11.45 -28.11 -12.35
CA GLU A 434 -10.14 -28.56 -11.88
C GLU A 434 -9.03 -27.73 -12.52
N LEU A 435 -7.94 -27.50 -11.77
CA LEU A 435 -6.72 -26.85 -12.25
C LEU A 435 -5.58 -27.88 -12.26
N HIS A 436 -4.77 -27.86 -13.32
CA HIS A 436 -3.72 -28.85 -13.55
C HIS A 436 -2.37 -28.16 -13.78
N GLY A 437 -1.33 -28.74 -13.17
CA GLY A 437 0.07 -28.33 -13.29
C GLY A 437 0.84 -28.82 -12.06
N ASP A 438 2.11 -29.13 -12.24
CA ASP A 438 2.97 -29.61 -11.16
C ASP A 438 3.58 -28.44 -10.37
N THR A 439 4.30 -27.55 -11.04
CA THR A 439 4.98 -26.40 -10.44
C THR A 439 4.29 -25.07 -10.75
N HIS A 440 3.45 -25.03 -11.78
CA HIS A 440 2.68 -23.86 -12.22
C HIS A 440 1.45 -24.34 -12.99
N LEU A 441 0.48 -23.43 -13.20
CA LEU A 441 -0.72 -23.74 -13.96
C LEU A 441 -0.35 -23.99 -15.44
N GLU A 442 -0.78 -25.13 -15.97
CA GLU A 442 -0.57 -25.54 -17.35
C GLU A 442 -1.89 -25.69 -18.11
N ARG A 443 -2.96 -26.07 -17.40
CA ARG A 443 -4.28 -26.33 -17.97
C ARG A 443 -5.35 -26.15 -16.92
N ALA A 444 -6.55 -25.75 -17.35
CA ALA A 444 -7.75 -25.75 -16.53
C ALA A 444 -8.93 -26.40 -17.24
N SER A 445 -9.75 -27.11 -16.48
CA SER A 445 -10.96 -27.77 -16.95
C SER A 445 -12.21 -27.04 -16.43
N PHE A 446 -13.23 -26.89 -17.27
CA PHE A 446 -14.47 -26.20 -16.95
C PHE A 446 -15.65 -27.08 -17.36
N ASP A 447 -16.64 -27.20 -16.48
CA ASP A 447 -17.93 -27.80 -16.83
C ASP A 447 -18.75 -26.78 -17.61
N THR A 448 -19.25 -27.18 -18.78
CA THR A 448 -20.15 -26.41 -19.65
C THR A 448 -21.39 -27.23 -20.02
N ALA A 449 -22.39 -26.60 -20.65
CA ALA A 449 -23.58 -27.30 -21.13
C ALA A 449 -23.25 -28.39 -22.18
N ASP A 450 -22.18 -28.20 -22.95
CA ASP A 450 -21.74 -29.09 -24.04
C ASP A 450 -20.73 -30.17 -23.57
N GLY A 451 -20.40 -30.18 -22.27
CA GLY A 451 -19.43 -31.11 -21.68
C GLY A 451 -18.25 -30.39 -21.02
N VAL A 452 -17.10 -31.07 -20.93
CA VAL A 452 -15.90 -30.50 -20.30
C VAL A 452 -15.10 -29.72 -21.33
N LEU A 453 -14.90 -28.43 -21.05
CA LEU A 453 -14.00 -27.56 -21.80
C LEU A 453 -12.62 -27.59 -21.13
N GLU A 454 -11.58 -27.98 -21.87
CA GLU A 454 -10.20 -27.90 -21.42
C GLU A 454 -9.47 -26.76 -22.14
N LEU A 455 -8.78 -25.91 -21.37
CA LEU A 455 -8.02 -24.78 -21.90
C LEU A 455 -6.56 -24.84 -21.40
N PRO A 456 -5.59 -24.62 -22.30
CA PRO A 456 -4.17 -24.53 -21.95
C PRO A 456 -3.89 -23.15 -21.36
N LEU A 457 -4.08 -23.00 -20.06
CA LEU A 457 -3.92 -21.72 -19.38
C LEU A 457 -2.61 -21.67 -18.60
N SER A 458 -1.79 -20.67 -18.88
CA SER A 458 -0.61 -20.37 -18.08
C SER A 458 -0.94 -19.62 -16.79
N ALA A 459 -2.09 -18.93 -16.74
CA ALA A 459 -2.62 -18.31 -15.54
C ALA A 459 -4.15 -18.25 -15.53
N ALA A 460 -4.75 -18.26 -14.33
CA ALA A 460 -6.16 -18.03 -14.07
C ALA A 460 -6.32 -16.90 -13.03
N PHE A 461 -7.02 -15.87 -13.40
CA PHE A 461 -7.33 -14.72 -12.55
C PHE A 461 -8.80 -14.78 -12.12
N VAL A 462 -9.05 -14.91 -10.80
CA VAL A 462 -10.35 -15.28 -10.25
C VAL A 462 -11.04 -14.07 -9.62
N PHE A 463 -12.28 -13.79 -10.08
CA PHE A 463 -13.14 -12.70 -9.64
C PHE A 463 -14.56 -13.18 -9.28
N ILE A 464 -14.66 -14.21 -8.41
CA ILE A 464 -15.93 -14.88 -8.05
C ILE A 464 -16.65 -14.25 -6.86
N GLY A 465 -16.31 -13.04 -6.52
CA GLY A 465 -16.93 -12.25 -5.46
C GLY A 465 -16.06 -12.11 -4.22
N GLN A 466 -16.62 -11.40 -3.26
CA GLN A 466 -15.95 -11.00 -2.03
C GLN A 466 -16.78 -11.38 -0.82
N GLN A 467 -16.11 -11.63 0.31
CA GLN A 467 -16.73 -11.84 1.61
C GLN A 467 -16.05 -10.96 2.66
N PRO A 468 -16.80 -10.42 3.64
CA PRO A 468 -16.23 -9.62 4.70
C PRO A 468 -15.36 -10.48 5.63
N ARG A 469 -14.26 -9.88 6.11
CA ARG A 469 -13.35 -10.54 7.07
C ARG A 469 -13.86 -10.35 8.49
N THR A 470 -14.95 -11.04 8.85
CA THR A 470 -15.70 -10.86 10.10
C THR A 470 -15.99 -12.18 10.84
N ALA A 471 -15.44 -13.31 10.40
CA ALA A 471 -15.69 -14.59 11.05
C ALA A 471 -15.30 -14.59 12.55
N TRP A 472 -14.24 -13.87 12.91
CA TRP A 472 -13.77 -13.71 14.28
C TRP A 472 -14.71 -12.90 15.19
N LEU A 473 -15.74 -12.26 14.61
CA LEU A 473 -16.76 -11.46 15.31
C LEU A 473 -18.08 -12.24 15.51
N ASP A 474 -18.08 -13.54 15.24
CA ASP A 474 -19.27 -14.36 15.38
C ASP A 474 -19.81 -14.35 16.83
N GLY A 475 -21.11 -14.08 16.98
CA GLY A 475 -21.74 -13.90 18.31
C GLY A 475 -21.33 -12.63 19.07
N VAL A 476 -20.48 -11.74 18.50
CA VAL A 476 -19.99 -10.52 19.14
C VAL A 476 -20.72 -9.28 18.61
N VAL A 477 -20.88 -9.17 17.30
CA VAL A 477 -21.62 -8.09 16.64
C VAL A 477 -22.65 -8.63 15.67
N GLU A 478 -23.74 -7.89 15.49
CA GLU A 478 -24.78 -8.22 14.51
C GLU A 478 -24.25 -8.07 13.08
N ARG A 479 -24.53 -9.07 12.24
CA ARG A 479 -24.11 -9.15 10.84
C ARG A 479 -25.27 -9.59 9.96
N ASP A 480 -25.21 -9.24 8.68
CA ASP A 480 -26.15 -9.79 7.71
C ASP A 480 -25.83 -11.26 7.33
N ASP A 481 -26.69 -11.88 6.54
CA ASP A 481 -26.55 -13.27 6.07
C ASP A 481 -25.26 -13.53 5.27
N ARG A 482 -24.57 -12.46 4.81
CA ARG A 482 -23.31 -12.51 4.09
C ARG A 482 -22.11 -12.22 4.98
N GLY A 483 -22.34 -11.91 6.26
CA GLY A 483 -21.31 -11.60 7.25
C GLY A 483 -20.91 -10.13 7.32
N PHE A 484 -21.55 -9.18 6.58
CA PHE A 484 -21.27 -7.76 6.70
C PHE A 484 -21.81 -7.19 8.02
N ILE A 485 -21.05 -6.32 8.67
CA ILE A 485 -21.42 -5.75 9.97
C ILE A 485 -22.59 -4.78 9.81
N LEU A 486 -23.64 -4.97 10.58
CA LEU A 486 -24.75 -4.03 10.71
C LEU A 486 -24.37 -2.87 11.62
N THR A 487 -24.72 -1.64 11.24
CA THR A 487 -24.39 -0.44 12.00
C THR A 487 -25.58 0.54 12.04
N GLY A 488 -25.65 1.34 13.10
CA GLY A 488 -26.62 2.42 13.20
C GLY A 488 -28.06 1.97 12.94
N ASN A 489 -28.70 2.56 11.93
CA ASN A 489 -30.09 2.29 11.57
C ASN A 489 -30.35 0.91 10.94
N ASP A 490 -29.32 0.18 10.53
CA ASP A 490 -29.46 -1.20 10.03
C ASP A 490 -29.56 -2.23 11.16
N LEU A 491 -29.31 -1.82 12.40
CA LEU A 491 -29.42 -2.69 13.57
C LEU A 491 -30.89 -2.97 13.94
N PRO A 492 -31.19 -4.15 14.52
CA PRO A 492 -32.51 -4.45 15.06
C PRO A 492 -32.93 -3.42 16.14
N ALA A 493 -34.21 -3.03 16.15
CA ALA A 493 -34.74 -2.03 17.05
C ALA A 493 -34.62 -2.36 18.56
N ARG A 494 -34.33 -3.61 18.92
CA ARG A 494 -34.09 -4.05 20.30
C ARG A 494 -32.86 -4.96 20.32
N LEU A 495 -31.74 -4.42 20.79
CA LEU A 495 -30.54 -5.19 21.10
C LEU A 495 -30.53 -5.56 22.58
N PRO A 496 -30.21 -6.83 22.96
CA PRO A 496 -30.00 -7.19 24.35
C PRO A 496 -28.84 -6.36 24.95
N GLY A 497 -29.11 -5.62 26.02
CA GLY A 497 -28.07 -4.79 26.67
C GLY A 497 -27.73 -3.48 25.98
N SER A 498 -28.63 -2.97 25.12
CA SER A 498 -28.46 -1.64 24.51
C SER A 498 -28.34 -0.56 25.58
N LEU A 499 -27.42 0.37 25.34
CA LEU A 499 -27.31 1.59 26.14
C LEU A 499 -28.62 2.39 26.04
N SER A 500 -28.86 3.25 27.03
CA SER A 500 -30.02 4.17 27.05
C SER A 500 -29.92 5.30 26.00
N ARG A 501 -28.92 5.27 25.13
CA ARG A 501 -28.68 6.22 24.03
C ARG A 501 -28.93 5.60 22.65
N GLU A 502 -29.18 6.42 21.67
CA GLU A 502 -29.23 6.00 20.27
C GLU A 502 -27.85 5.53 19.79
N THR A 503 -27.85 4.48 18.96
CA THR A 503 -26.64 3.94 18.34
C THR A 503 -26.16 4.89 17.24
N ALA A 504 -24.89 5.26 17.25
CA ALA A 504 -24.32 6.14 16.23
C ALA A 504 -24.27 5.48 14.85
N LEU A 505 -24.24 6.28 13.76
CA LEU A 505 -24.38 5.81 12.38
C LEU A 505 -23.44 4.65 12.00
N LEU A 506 -22.19 4.69 12.44
CA LEU A 506 -21.19 3.65 12.14
C LEU A 506 -20.93 2.71 13.32
N GLU A 507 -21.66 2.87 14.42
CA GLU A 507 -21.52 2.01 15.59
C GLU A 507 -22.23 0.68 15.37
N SER A 508 -21.58 -0.41 15.76
CA SER A 508 -22.13 -1.77 15.69
C SER A 508 -23.09 -2.05 16.86
N SER A 509 -23.58 -3.28 16.94
CA SER A 509 -24.39 -3.73 18.09
C SER A 509 -23.62 -3.78 19.43
N LEU A 510 -22.29 -3.75 19.40
CA LEU A 510 -21.44 -3.67 20.58
C LEU A 510 -21.01 -2.22 20.79
N PRO A 511 -21.46 -1.55 21.88
CA PRO A 511 -21.13 -0.14 22.16
C PRO A 511 -19.62 0.12 22.13
N GLY A 512 -19.22 1.26 21.54
CA GLY A 512 -17.81 1.63 21.38
C GLY A 512 -17.04 0.85 20.32
N VAL A 513 -17.74 -0.02 19.57
CA VAL A 513 -17.17 -0.74 18.42
C VAL A 513 -17.85 -0.24 17.15
N PHE A 514 -17.07 0.37 16.28
CA PHE A 514 -17.50 0.97 15.02
C PHE A 514 -17.04 0.12 13.84
N ALA A 515 -17.73 0.20 12.72
CA ALA A 515 -17.31 -0.43 11.48
C ALA A 515 -17.26 0.60 10.35
N ALA A 516 -16.22 0.54 9.52
CA ALA A 516 -16.01 1.47 8.42
C ALA A 516 -15.45 0.77 7.17
N GLY A 517 -15.84 1.24 6.00
CA GLY A 517 -15.44 0.72 4.70
C GLY A 517 -16.18 -0.55 4.30
N ASP A 518 -15.56 -1.35 3.47
CA ASP A 518 -16.18 -2.47 2.74
C ASP A 518 -16.69 -3.61 3.65
N VAL A 519 -16.25 -3.67 4.89
CA VAL A 519 -16.71 -4.64 5.90
C VAL A 519 -18.14 -4.38 6.37
N ARG A 520 -18.63 -3.14 6.21
CA ARG A 520 -19.94 -2.70 6.67
C ARG A 520 -21.05 -3.08 5.68
N HIS A 521 -22.21 -3.45 6.21
CA HIS A 521 -23.43 -3.64 5.43
C HIS A 521 -23.77 -2.37 4.63
N ARG A 522 -24.18 -2.53 3.36
CA ARG A 522 -24.51 -1.44 2.42
C ARG A 522 -23.43 -0.37 2.21
N SER A 523 -22.16 -0.66 2.54
CA SER A 523 -21.09 0.28 2.24
C SER A 523 -20.96 0.51 0.73
N ILE A 524 -20.71 1.74 0.35
CA ILE A 524 -20.35 2.08 -1.03
C ILE A 524 -18.89 1.69 -1.25
N LYS A 525 -18.67 0.64 -2.06
CA LYS A 525 -17.33 0.08 -2.32
C LYS A 525 -16.50 1.01 -3.22
N ARG A 526 -16.07 2.13 -2.63
CA ARG A 526 -15.21 3.16 -3.24
C ARG A 526 -14.18 3.61 -2.22
N ILE A 527 -12.97 3.89 -2.68
CA ILE A 527 -11.87 4.36 -1.82
C ILE A 527 -12.27 5.65 -1.08
N ALA A 528 -12.82 6.63 -1.79
CA ALA A 528 -13.25 7.89 -1.19
C ALA A 528 -14.35 7.72 -0.13
N SER A 529 -15.30 6.79 -0.35
CA SER A 529 -16.35 6.47 0.63
C SER A 529 -15.75 5.81 1.87
N ALA A 530 -14.83 4.87 1.70
CA ALA A 530 -14.14 4.21 2.81
C ALA A 530 -13.32 5.21 3.64
N VAL A 531 -12.61 6.13 2.99
CA VAL A 531 -11.88 7.23 3.66
C VAL A 531 -12.84 8.13 4.44
N GLY A 532 -13.98 8.51 3.85
CA GLY A 532 -15.00 9.32 4.52
C GLY A 532 -15.61 8.60 5.73
N GLU A 533 -15.90 7.30 5.63
CA GLU A 533 -16.39 6.51 6.76
C GLU A 533 -15.34 6.39 7.87
N GLY A 534 -14.06 6.21 7.55
CA GLY A 534 -12.98 6.18 8.53
C GLY A 534 -12.85 7.48 9.31
N ALA A 535 -12.91 8.62 8.62
CA ALA A 535 -12.90 9.95 9.26
C ALA A 535 -14.14 10.17 10.13
N MET A 536 -15.33 9.84 9.61
CA MET A 536 -16.59 9.97 10.36
C MET A 536 -16.60 9.11 11.63
N ALA A 537 -16.04 7.90 11.56
CA ALA A 537 -15.97 7.01 12.73
C ALA A 537 -15.23 7.67 13.89
N VAL A 538 -14.17 8.44 13.64
CA VAL A 538 -13.42 9.15 14.69
C VAL A 538 -14.28 10.24 15.34
N SER A 539 -15.00 11.05 14.56
CA SER A 539 -15.95 12.03 15.13
C SER A 539 -16.99 11.36 16.03
N LEU A 540 -17.58 10.24 15.58
CA LEU A 540 -18.56 9.49 16.38
C LEU A 540 -17.93 8.84 17.62
N ILE A 541 -16.65 8.48 17.57
CA ILE A 541 -15.89 7.99 18.73
C ILE A 541 -15.71 9.09 19.76
N HIS A 542 -15.40 10.32 19.37
CA HIS A 542 -15.34 11.44 20.32
C HIS A 542 -16.67 11.66 21.04
N GLU A 543 -17.80 11.59 20.33
CA GLU A 543 -19.12 11.66 20.94
C GLU A 543 -19.37 10.49 21.92
N TYR A 544 -18.96 9.28 21.54
CA TYR A 544 -19.04 8.10 22.41
C TYR A 544 -18.20 8.28 23.67
N LEU A 545 -16.93 8.66 23.54
CA LEU A 545 -16.02 8.88 24.67
C LEU A 545 -16.50 9.98 25.62
N ALA A 546 -17.12 11.03 25.08
CA ALA A 546 -17.72 12.09 25.89
C ALA A 546 -18.99 11.63 26.64
N SER A 547 -19.59 10.50 26.25
CA SER A 547 -20.78 9.92 26.88
C SER A 547 -20.45 8.89 27.97
N LEU A 548 -19.19 8.49 28.12
CA LEU A 548 -18.71 7.58 29.17
C LEU A 548 -18.47 8.33 30.48
#